data_bf83e43df8786b3e7fad4e01b9ebeb16
#
_entry.id   bf83e43df8786b3e7fad4e01b9ebeb16
#
_cell.length_a   1.000
_cell.length_b   1.000
_cell.length_c   1.000
_cell.angle_alpha   90.00
_cell.angle_beta   90.00
_cell.angle_gamma   90.00
#
_symmetry.space_group_name_H-M   'P 1'
#
loop_
_entity.id
_entity.type
_entity.pdbx_description
1 polymer ?
#
loop_
_entity_poly.entity_id
_entity_poly.type
_entity_poly.pdbx_seq_one_letter_code
_entity_poly.pdbx_strand_id
1 'polypeptide(L)'
;LQKQLIENDNLNISIEPGGQIEYASSPNSNLKTLHNEILIYRKKLIEICNDEKIIISDFGVDSIYKHDQVPITNRKKYQLMYKLFSKKGRLSHEMMLNTASIQLSLDYSSLEEAETLAFLSDNIHPLLSIIFSNSPFWHSNTTNKKNIRELIWSQTDSDRCNSLVEHGIIHKQNLINNYIDFLLSVPTIFQESYNNISDFNGSLVKYLNQLKNNNEINNQKIKSVLRQIFTIVRFKDILEIRGADT
;
A
#
# COMPACT_ATOMS: atom_id res chain seq x y z
N LEU A 1 -21.64 -4.84 0.48
CA LEU A 1 -20.62 -5.59 1.20
C LEU A 1 -19.92 -4.74 2.28
N GLN A 2 -19.25 -3.63 1.93
CA GLN A 2 -18.57 -2.77 2.91
C GLN A 2 -19.51 -2.30 4.03
N LYS A 3 -20.72 -1.86 3.70
CA LYS A 3 -21.72 -1.42 4.67
C LYS A 3 -22.11 -2.53 5.65
N GLN A 4 -22.37 -3.74 5.14
CA GLN A 4 -22.70 -4.92 5.94
C GLN A 4 -21.56 -5.34 6.89
N LEU A 5 -20.32 -5.24 6.44
CA LEU A 5 -19.14 -5.53 7.26
C LEU A 5 -18.92 -4.50 8.38
N ILE A 6 -19.14 -3.21 8.10
CA ILE A 6 -18.94 -2.13 9.08
C ILE A 6 -20.07 -2.08 10.13
N GLU A 7 -21.32 -2.30 9.73
CA GLU A 7 -22.48 -2.17 10.63
C GLU A 7 -22.47 -3.17 11.79
N ASN A 8 -21.71 -4.25 11.67
CA ASN A 8 -21.77 -5.33 12.65
C ASN A 8 -20.73 -5.33 13.76
N ASP A 9 -19.54 -4.64 13.67
CA ASP A 9 -18.50 -4.79 14.71
C ASP A 9 -17.36 -3.76 14.74
N ASN A 10 -17.50 -2.53 14.34
CA ASN A 10 -16.41 -1.53 14.32
C ASN A 10 -15.15 -1.99 13.54
N LEU A 11 -15.30 -2.84 12.54
CA LEU A 11 -14.17 -3.33 11.76
C LEU A 11 -13.58 -2.23 10.89
N ASN A 12 -12.26 -2.07 10.93
CA ASN A 12 -11.53 -1.15 10.06
C ASN A 12 -11.42 -1.73 8.65
N ILE A 13 -12.44 -1.52 7.82
CA ILE A 13 -12.51 -2.03 6.46
C ILE A 13 -12.51 -0.87 5.47
N SER A 14 -11.64 -0.96 4.47
CA SER A 14 -11.59 -0.03 3.35
C SER A 14 -11.75 -0.74 2.01
N ILE A 15 -12.13 0.03 1.00
CA ILE A 15 -12.20 -0.42 -0.39
C ILE A 15 -11.10 0.30 -1.17
N GLU A 16 -10.27 -0.50 -1.79
CA GLU A 16 -9.15 -0.08 -2.60
C GLU A 16 -9.57 0.24 -4.06
N PRO A 17 -8.69 0.81 -4.89
CA PRO A 17 -9.05 1.35 -6.21
C PRO A 17 -9.79 0.38 -7.14
N GLY A 18 -9.41 -0.88 -7.17
CA GLY A 18 -10.03 -1.93 -7.99
C GLY A 18 -11.17 -2.69 -7.30
N GLY A 19 -11.62 -2.20 -6.13
CA GLY A 19 -12.67 -2.86 -5.36
C GLY A 19 -12.16 -3.90 -4.36
N GLN A 20 -10.85 -4.07 -4.23
CA GLN A 20 -10.26 -4.97 -3.23
C GLN A 20 -10.68 -4.54 -1.83
N ILE A 21 -10.95 -5.52 -0.97
CA ILE A 21 -11.34 -5.29 0.43
C ILE A 21 -10.08 -5.33 1.27
N GLU A 22 -9.76 -4.22 1.93
CA GLU A 22 -8.69 -4.15 2.90
C GLU A 22 -9.27 -4.21 4.32
N TYR A 23 -8.73 -5.10 5.14
CA TYR A 23 -8.97 -5.17 6.56
C TYR A 23 -7.72 -4.71 7.32
N ALA A 24 -7.87 -3.77 8.22
CA ALA A 24 -6.83 -3.35 9.15
C ALA A 24 -7.19 -3.84 10.56
N SER A 25 -6.37 -4.74 11.11
CA SER A 25 -6.55 -5.22 12.49
C SER A 25 -6.32 -4.12 13.51
N SER A 26 -6.83 -4.33 14.71
CA SER A 26 -6.49 -3.48 15.86
C SER A 26 -5.02 -3.64 16.26
N PRO A 27 -4.37 -2.59 16.78
CA PRO A 27 -3.04 -2.72 17.38
C PRO A 27 -3.05 -3.79 18.48
N ASN A 28 -2.10 -4.71 18.44
CA ASN A 28 -2.07 -5.83 19.38
C ASN A 28 -0.65 -6.24 19.74
N SER A 29 -0.38 -6.44 21.02
CA SER A 29 0.92 -6.92 21.51
C SER A 29 1.01 -8.46 21.55
N ASN A 30 -0.08 -9.17 21.23
CA ASN A 30 -0.15 -10.63 21.29
C ASN A 30 -0.54 -11.22 19.93
N LEU A 31 0.37 -11.94 19.30
CA LEU A 31 0.17 -12.55 17.99
C LEU A 31 -1.01 -13.55 17.94
N LYS A 32 -1.29 -14.28 19.03
CA LYS A 32 -2.43 -15.20 19.09
C LYS A 32 -3.75 -14.46 19.05
N THR A 33 -3.84 -13.33 19.75
CA THR A 33 -5.03 -12.47 19.74
C THR A 33 -5.22 -11.88 18.35
N LEU A 34 -4.16 -11.35 17.73
CA LEU A 34 -4.17 -10.85 16.36
C LEU A 34 -4.63 -11.92 15.36
N HIS A 35 -4.07 -13.12 15.44
CA HIS A 35 -4.47 -14.25 14.59
C HIS A 35 -5.95 -14.58 14.74
N ASN A 36 -6.47 -14.64 15.98
CA ASN A 36 -7.89 -14.91 16.22
C ASN A 36 -8.78 -13.81 15.64
N GLU A 37 -8.39 -12.54 15.74
CA GLU A 37 -9.11 -11.41 15.15
C GLU A 37 -9.21 -11.56 13.62
N ILE A 38 -8.11 -11.91 12.95
CA ILE A 38 -8.07 -12.16 11.51
C ILE A 38 -8.98 -13.34 11.12
N LEU A 39 -8.98 -14.42 11.89
CA LEU A 39 -9.85 -15.57 11.64
C LEU A 39 -11.34 -15.22 11.78
N ILE A 40 -11.71 -14.43 12.78
CA ILE A 40 -13.09 -13.95 12.96
C ILE A 40 -13.51 -13.08 11.76
N TYR A 41 -12.65 -12.14 11.36
CA TYR A 41 -12.89 -11.32 10.17
C TYR A 41 -13.10 -12.19 8.92
N ARG A 42 -12.16 -13.12 8.65
CA ARG A 42 -12.23 -14.00 7.47
C ARG A 42 -13.52 -14.81 7.45
N LYS A 43 -13.95 -15.35 8.58
CA LYS A 43 -15.21 -16.09 8.70
C LYS A 43 -16.41 -15.24 8.31
N LYS A 44 -16.52 -14.03 8.86
CA LYS A 44 -17.60 -13.08 8.51
C LYS A 44 -17.58 -12.67 7.05
N LEU A 45 -16.40 -12.41 6.49
CA LEU A 45 -16.24 -12.08 5.09
C LEU A 45 -16.77 -13.20 4.19
N ILE A 46 -16.43 -14.47 4.49
CA ILE A 46 -16.89 -15.64 3.74
C ILE A 46 -18.41 -15.78 3.83
N GLU A 47 -19.01 -15.62 5.02
CA GLU A 47 -20.46 -15.69 5.22
C GLU A 47 -21.18 -14.66 4.34
N ILE A 48 -20.77 -13.38 4.39
CA ILE A 48 -21.37 -12.30 3.60
C ILE A 48 -21.17 -12.53 2.10
N CYS A 49 -20.00 -12.97 1.68
CA CYS A 49 -19.72 -13.23 0.27
C CYS A 49 -20.57 -14.39 -0.27
N ASN A 50 -20.81 -15.43 0.52
CA ASN A 50 -21.70 -16.53 0.14
C ASN A 50 -23.15 -16.04 -0.04
N ASP A 51 -23.68 -15.22 0.88
CA ASP A 51 -25.02 -14.65 0.80
C ASP A 51 -25.18 -13.75 -0.44
N GLU A 52 -24.16 -12.98 -0.77
CA GLU A 52 -24.13 -12.08 -1.94
C GLU A 52 -23.69 -12.77 -3.24
N LYS A 53 -23.35 -14.05 -3.21
CA LYS A 53 -22.83 -14.83 -4.35
C LYS A 53 -21.53 -14.26 -4.94
N ILE A 54 -20.66 -13.75 -4.08
CA ILE A 54 -19.34 -13.21 -4.42
C ILE A 54 -18.28 -14.29 -4.18
N ILE A 55 -17.40 -14.49 -5.14
CA ILE A 55 -16.25 -15.37 -4.99
C ILE A 55 -15.09 -14.57 -4.42
N ILE A 56 -14.48 -15.06 -3.35
CA ILE A 56 -13.26 -14.49 -2.76
C ILE A 56 -12.05 -15.13 -3.45
N SER A 57 -11.11 -14.32 -3.92
CA SER A 57 -9.81 -14.78 -4.38
C SER A 57 -8.79 -14.60 -3.25
N ASP A 58 -8.05 -15.63 -2.94
CA ASP A 58 -6.95 -15.61 -1.95
C ASP A 58 -5.58 -15.38 -2.62
N PHE A 59 -5.53 -15.02 -3.89
CA PHE A 59 -4.29 -14.72 -4.61
C PHE A 59 -3.85 -13.27 -4.49
N GLY A 60 -2.55 -13.05 -4.45
CA GLY A 60 -1.97 -11.70 -4.42
C GLY A 60 -2.10 -10.90 -5.71
N VAL A 61 -2.58 -11.53 -6.79
CA VAL A 61 -2.94 -10.88 -8.05
C VAL A 61 -4.25 -11.46 -8.55
N ASP A 62 -5.13 -10.62 -9.09
CA ASP A 62 -6.32 -11.12 -9.78
C ASP A 62 -5.90 -12.09 -10.90
N SER A 63 -6.34 -13.32 -10.77
CA SER A 63 -5.91 -14.39 -11.67
C SER A 63 -6.61 -14.36 -13.04
N ILE A 64 -7.72 -13.64 -13.17
CA ILE A 64 -8.63 -13.70 -14.32
C ILE A 64 -8.61 -12.40 -15.12
N TYR A 65 -8.93 -11.29 -14.47
CA TYR A 65 -9.19 -10.02 -15.13
C TYR A 65 -7.91 -9.20 -15.37
N LYS A 66 -7.91 -8.47 -16.49
CA LYS A 66 -6.91 -7.42 -16.76
C LYS A 66 -7.37 -6.12 -16.11
N HIS A 67 -6.44 -5.22 -15.84
CA HIS A 67 -6.76 -3.93 -15.21
C HIS A 67 -7.79 -3.10 -16.00
N ASP A 68 -7.86 -3.23 -17.33
CA ASP A 68 -8.84 -2.52 -18.18
C ASP A 68 -10.25 -3.09 -18.08
N GLN A 69 -10.41 -4.28 -17.49
CA GLN A 69 -11.69 -4.94 -17.23
C GLN A 69 -12.18 -4.67 -15.78
N VAL A 70 -11.34 -4.11 -14.92
CA VAL A 70 -11.65 -3.83 -13.52
C VAL A 70 -12.11 -2.37 -13.35
N PRO A 71 -13.35 -2.12 -12.92
CA PRO A 71 -13.85 -0.77 -12.73
C PRO A 71 -13.12 -0.08 -11.56
N ILE A 72 -12.65 1.14 -11.78
CA ILE A 72 -12.05 1.94 -10.73
C ILE A 72 -13.12 2.52 -9.80
N THR A 73 -12.88 2.48 -8.49
CA THR A 73 -13.77 3.10 -7.49
C THR A 73 -13.83 4.63 -7.68
N ASN A 74 -15.04 5.20 -7.50
CA ASN A 74 -15.28 6.62 -7.76
C ASN A 74 -14.77 7.54 -6.63
N ARG A 75 -13.47 7.45 -6.31
CA ARG A 75 -12.79 8.37 -5.39
C ARG A 75 -11.80 9.25 -6.14
N LYS A 76 -11.90 10.57 -5.97
CA LYS A 76 -11.08 11.53 -6.70
C LYS A 76 -9.58 11.24 -6.64
N LYS A 77 -9.06 10.87 -5.46
CA LYS A 77 -7.65 10.50 -5.30
C LYS A 77 -7.23 9.34 -6.21
N TYR A 78 -8.08 8.33 -6.37
CA TYR A 78 -7.79 7.16 -7.21
C TYR A 78 -7.85 7.49 -8.70
N GLN A 79 -8.73 8.38 -9.10
CA GLN A 79 -8.77 8.89 -10.48
C GLN A 79 -7.49 9.66 -10.84
N LEU A 80 -6.95 10.46 -9.91
CA LEU A 80 -5.69 11.16 -10.10
C LEU A 80 -4.50 10.21 -10.15
N MET A 81 -4.47 9.19 -9.27
CA MET A 81 -3.46 8.12 -9.31
C MET A 81 -3.50 7.38 -10.65
N TYR A 82 -4.68 6.99 -11.11
CA TYR A 82 -4.87 6.28 -12.37
C TYR A 82 -4.35 7.12 -13.56
N LYS A 83 -4.67 8.43 -13.59
CA LYS A 83 -4.17 9.38 -14.59
C LYS A 83 -2.64 9.51 -14.56
N LEU A 84 -2.02 9.53 -13.37
CA LEU A 84 -0.57 9.56 -13.24
C LEU A 84 0.04 8.25 -13.76
N PHE A 85 -0.50 7.12 -13.32
CA PHE A 85 0.00 5.79 -13.62
C PHE A 85 -0.15 5.38 -15.09
N SER A 86 -0.97 6.06 -15.87
CA SER A 86 -0.95 5.92 -17.33
C SER A 86 0.35 6.43 -18.00
N LYS A 87 1.18 7.18 -17.26
CA LYS A 87 2.44 7.77 -17.71
C LYS A 87 3.67 7.26 -16.97
N LYS A 88 3.48 6.44 -15.94
CA LYS A 88 4.52 5.98 -15.02
C LYS A 88 4.45 4.47 -14.86
N GLY A 89 5.55 3.80 -15.18
CA GLY A 89 5.66 2.34 -15.08
C GLY A 89 4.75 1.60 -16.07
N ARG A 90 5.19 0.41 -16.47
CA ARG A 90 4.45 -0.40 -17.45
C ARG A 90 3.25 -1.13 -16.83
N LEU A 91 3.34 -1.50 -15.56
CA LEU A 91 2.35 -2.31 -14.86
C LEU A 91 1.66 -1.58 -13.71
N SER A 92 1.70 -0.24 -13.69
CA SER A 92 1.15 0.57 -12.61
C SER A 92 -0.37 0.43 -12.45
N HIS A 93 -1.12 0.25 -13.53
CA HIS A 93 -2.55 -0.01 -13.46
C HIS A 93 -2.85 -1.41 -12.93
N GLU A 94 -2.05 -2.42 -13.31
CA GLU A 94 -2.16 -3.77 -12.73
C GLU A 94 -1.90 -3.74 -11.23
N MET A 95 -0.85 -3.04 -10.79
CA MET A 95 -0.57 -2.86 -9.36
C MET A 95 -1.76 -2.24 -8.63
N MET A 96 -2.32 -1.17 -9.20
CA MET A 96 -3.37 -0.39 -8.56
C MET A 96 -4.70 -1.13 -8.45
N LEU A 97 -5.08 -1.90 -9.47
CA LEU A 97 -6.43 -2.46 -9.60
C LEU A 97 -6.49 -3.96 -9.30
N ASN A 98 -5.39 -4.69 -9.53
CA ASN A 98 -5.40 -6.15 -9.56
C ASN A 98 -4.52 -6.80 -8.47
N THR A 99 -3.85 -6.02 -7.59
CA THR A 99 -3.01 -6.63 -6.55
C THR A 99 -3.62 -6.54 -5.16
N ALA A 100 -3.32 -7.54 -4.36
CA ALA A 100 -3.56 -7.60 -2.93
C ALA A 100 -2.26 -7.96 -2.19
N SER A 101 -2.21 -7.84 -0.86
CA SER A 101 -1.03 -8.19 -0.07
C SER A 101 -1.35 -8.36 1.41
N ILE A 102 -0.47 -9.06 2.12
CA ILE A 102 -0.36 -8.95 3.56
C ILE A 102 0.61 -7.82 3.89
N GLN A 103 0.22 -6.94 4.80
CA GLN A 103 1.08 -5.86 5.30
C GLN A 103 1.21 -5.96 6.80
N LEU A 104 2.42 -5.75 7.31
CA LEU A 104 2.71 -5.76 8.74
C LEU A 104 3.07 -4.35 9.19
N SER A 105 2.39 -3.89 10.24
CA SER A 105 2.67 -2.61 10.89
C SER A 105 3.37 -2.85 12.23
N LEU A 106 4.50 -2.22 12.45
CA LEU A 106 5.31 -2.32 13.67
C LEU A 106 5.44 -0.96 14.35
N ASP A 107 5.19 -0.94 15.66
CA ASP A 107 5.57 0.19 16.50
C ASP A 107 7.08 0.19 16.75
N TYR A 108 7.61 1.34 17.11
CA TYR A 108 8.99 1.50 17.54
C TYR A 108 9.08 2.52 18.69
N SER A 109 10.03 2.30 19.59
CA SER A 109 10.21 3.12 20.80
C SER A 109 11.26 4.22 20.63
N SER A 110 12.10 4.13 19.58
CA SER A 110 13.15 5.10 19.29
C SER A 110 13.44 5.21 17.81
N LEU A 111 14.08 6.30 17.38
CA LEU A 111 14.52 6.45 15.98
C LEU A 111 15.56 5.40 15.60
N GLU A 112 16.45 5.01 16.51
CA GLU A 112 17.44 3.94 16.25
C GLU A 112 16.78 2.58 16.01
N GLU A 113 15.75 2.26 16.80
CA GLU A 113 14.95 1.05 16.58
C GLU A 113 14.22 1.12 15.24
N ALA A 114 13.61 2.25 14.90
CA ALA A 114 12.95 2.47 13.62
C ALA A 114 13.89 2.28 12.43
N GLU A 115 15.11 2.83 12.49
CA GLU A 115 16.15 2.64 11.48
C GLU A 115 16.57 1.17 11.35
N THR A 116 16.71 0.49 12.50
CA THR A 116 17.07 -0.93 12.53
C THR A 116 15.98 -1.80 11.91
N LEU A 117 14.73 -1.59 12.32
CA LEU A 117 13.59 -2.33 11.78
C LEU A 117 13.42 -2.09 10.28
N ALA A 118 13.52 -0.84 9.83
CA ALA A 118 13.40 -0.49 8.41
C ALA A 118 14.51 -1.12 7.57
N PHE A 119 15.77 -1.00 8.03
CA PHE A 119 16.92 -1.58 7.35
C PHE A 119 16.80 -3.11 7.23
N LEU A 120 16.48 -3.79 8.33
CA LEU A 120 16.32 -5.25 8.32
C LEU A 120 15.15 -5.67 7.43
N SER A 121 14.01 -5.00 7.53
CA SER A 121 12.80 -5.35 6.76
C SER A 121 12.99 -5.19 5.26
N ASP A 122 13.69 -4.14 4.83
CA ASP A 122 14.00 -3.93 3.41
C ASP A 122 14.98 -4.98 2.89
N ASN A 123 16.01 -5.33 3.67
CA ASN A 123 17.02 -6.31 3.28
C ASN A 123 16.50 -7.75 3.25
N ILE A 124 15.55 -8.12 4.12
CA ILE A 124 14.94 -9.47 4.10
C ILE A 124 13.80 -9.60 3.08
N HIS A 125 13.39 -8.51 2.43
CA HIS A 125 12.28 -8.52 1.46
C HIS A 125 12.41 -9.60 0.38
N PRO A 126 13.56 -9.86 -0.26
CA PRO A 126 13.65 -10.92 -1.26
C PRO A 126 13.28 -12.30 -0.70
N LEU A 127 13.60 -12.56 0.58
CA LEU A 127 13.24 -13.80 1.26
C LEU A 127 11.73 -13.84 1.56
N LEU A 128 11.16 -12.73 2.04
CA LEU A 128 9.71 -12.62 2.26
C LEU A 128 8.93 -12.81 0.95
N SER A 129 9.40 -12.24 -0.14
CA SER A 129 8.82 -12.39 -1.47
C SER A 129 8.76 -13.86 -1.93
N ILE A 130 9.71 -14.71 -1.51
CA ILE A 130 9.70 -16.15 -1.78
C ILE A 130 8.76 -16.89 -0.83
N ILE A 131 8.82 -16.61 0.46
CA ILE A 131 8.05 -17.33 1.50
C ILE A 131 6.55 -17.08 1.32
N PHE A 132 6.15 -15.85 1.02
CA PHE A 132 4.75 -15.43 0.85
C PHE A 132 4.28 -15.49 -0.62
N SER A 133 4.99 -16.21 -1.51
CA SER A 133 4.61 -16.30 -2.93
C SER A 133 3.25 -16.94 -3.12
N ASN A 134 2.25 -16.19 -3.57
CA ASN A 134 0.89 -16.68 -3.81
C ASN A 134 0.21 -16.01 -5.01
N SER A 135 0.96 -15.73 -6.08
CA SER A 135 0.41 -15.15 -7.31
C SER A 135 0.94 -15.85 -8.57
N PRO A 136 0.67 -17.17 -8.75
CA PRO A 136 1.17 -17.94 -9.90
C PRO A 136 0.35 -17.77 -11.18
N PHE A 137 -0.82 -17.12 -11.11
CA PHE A 137 -1.74 -16.93 -12.22
C PHE A 137 -1.84 -15.45 -12.61
N TRP A 138 -1.98 -15.19 -13.90
CA TRP A 138 -2.14 -13.85 -14.43
C TRP A 138 -2.89 -13.88 -15.78
N HIS A 139 -3.96 -13.08 -15.90
CA HIS A 139 -4.79 -12.99 -17.11
C HIS A 139 -5.26 -14.37 -17.61
N SER A 140 -5.83 -15.15 -16.70
CA SER A 140 -6.34 -16.51 -16.93
C SER A 140 -5.29 -17.54 -17.40
N ASN A 141 -4.00 -17.24 -17.23
CA ASN A 141 -2.92 -18.15 -17.58
C ASN A 141 -2.07 -18.49 -16.34
N THR A 142 -1.53 -19.71 -16.31
CA THR A 142 -0.44 -20.05 -15.41
C THR A 142 0.81 -19.33 -15.85
N THR A 143 1.57 -18.78 -14.90
CA THR A 143 2.87 -18.18 -15.18
C THR A 143 3.99 -19.15 -14.77
N ASN A 144 5.19 -18.94 -15.27
CA ASN A 144 6.36 -19.69 -14.80
C ASN A 144 6.95 -19.10 -13.51
N LYS A 145 6.21 -18.22 -12.83
CA LYS A 145 6.60 -17.54 -11.59
C LYS A 145 5.57 -17.84 -10.51
N LYS A 146 6.01 -17.99 -9.26
CA LYS A 146 5.14 -18.15 -8.10
C LYS A 146 4.66 -16.80 -7.56
N ASN A 147 5.41 -15.72 -7.86
CA ASN A 147 5.17 -14.37 -7.41
C ASN A 147 5.17 -13.39 -8.60
N ILE A 148 4.03 -13.29 -9.29
CA ILE A 148 3.82 -12.27 -10.34
C ILE A 148 3.63 -10.89 -9.74
N ARG A 149 3.12 -10.80 -8.51
CA ARG A 149 2.94 -9.54 -7.80
C ARG A 149 4.25 -8.77 -7.68
N GLU A 150 5.35 -9.42 -7.35
CA GLU A 150 6.68 -8.81 -7.30
C GLU A 150 7.09 -8.19 -8.64
N LEU A 151 6.86 -8.92 -9.73
CA LEU A 151 7.12 -8.40 -11.08
C LEU A 151 6.25 -7.17 -11.39
N ILE A 152 4.98 -7.18 -11.01
CA ILE A 152 4.07 -6.04 -11.22
C ILE A 152 4.59 -4.82 -10.46
N TRP A 153 4.94 -4.97 -9.19
CA TRP A 153 5.46 -3.89 -8.35
C TRP A 153 6.79 -3.34 -8.84
N SER A 154 7.73 -4.19 -9.29
CA SER A 154 9.02 -3.75 -9.83
C SER A 154 8.90 -2.95 -11.14
N GLN A 155 7.76 -3.02 -11.82
CA GLN A 155 7.48 -2.28 -13.05
C GLN A 155 6.42 -1.18 -12.87
N THR A 156 6.24 -0.74 -11.64
CA THR A 156 5.37 0.37 -11.27
C THR A 156 6.16 1.70 -11.28
N ASP A 157 5.64 2.77 -10.68
CA ASP A 157 6.28 4.08 -10.60
C ASP A 157 7.56 4.04 -9.75
N SER A 158 8.72 4.03 -10.40
CA SER A 158 10.03 3.98 -9.75
C SER A 158 10.36 5.21 -8.90
N ASP A 159 9.63 6.33 -9.03
CA ASP A 159 9.86 7.50 -8.19
C ASP A 159 9.42 7.26 -6.74
N ARG A 160 8.53 6.29 -6.47
CA ARG A 160 7.88 6.11 -5.16
C ARG A 160 7.70 4.68 -4.70
N CYS A 161 7.93 3.69 -5.57
CA CYS A 161 7.82 2.26 -5.28
C CYS A 161 9.21 1.66 -5.02
N ASN A 162 9.30 0.34 -4.89
CA ASN A 162 10.52 -0.44 -4.76
C ASN A 162 11.17 -0.41 -3.36
N SER A 163 12.34 -1.04 -3.23
CA SER A 163 13.10 -1.12 -1.98
C SER A 163 13.81 0.19 -1.65
N LEU A 164 14.19 0.38 -0.39
CA LEU A 164 15.00 1.51 0.04
C LEU A 164 16.37 1.50 -0.65
N VAL A 165 16.93 0.30 -0.87
CA VAL A 165 18.21 0.11 -1.57
C VAL A 165 18.15 0.68 -2.99
N GLU A 166 17.07 0.48 -3.72
CA GLU A 166 16.89 1.04 -5.06
C GLU A 166 16.81 2.57 -5.10
N HIS A 167 16.47 3.17 -3.95
CA HIS A 167 16.49 4.63 -3.75
C HIS A 167 17.83 5.14 -3.17
N GLY A 168 18.87 4.29 -3.13
CA GLY A 168 20.19 4.65 -2.61
C GLY A 168 20.31 4.67 -1.08
N ILE A 169 19.30 4.19 -0.36
CA ILE A 169 19.27 4.11 1.11
C ILE A 169 19.81 2.74 1.52
N ILE A 170 21.14 2.58 1.46
CA ILE A 170 21.83 1.30 1.60
C ILE A 170 22.45 1.05 2.99
N HIS A 171 22.39 2.03 3.89
CA HIS A 171 22.96 1.93 5.23
C HIS A 171 21.92 2.17 6.30
N LYS A 172 22.07 1.48 7.46
CA LYS A 172 21.24 1.71 8.63
C LYS A 172 21.45 3.10 9.22
N GLN A 173 22.71 3.55 9.25
CA GLN A 173 23.06 4.85 9.82
C GLN A 173 22.42 5.97 9.01
N ASN A 174 21.73 6.87 9.71
CA ASN A 174 21.05 8.02 9.12
C ASN A 174 19.93 7.64 8.10
N LEU A 175 19.37 6.45 8.23
CA LEU A 175 18.38 5.91 7.30
C LEU A 175 17.13 6.80 7.23
N ILE A 176 16.63 7.26 8.38
CA ILE A 176 15.43 8.10 8.44
C ILE A 176 15.64 9.43 7.73
N ASN A 177 16.80 10.08 7.92
CA ASN A 177 17.08 11.34 7.23
C ASN A 177 17.19 11.13 5.70
N ASN A 178 17.89 10.07 5.28
CA ASN A 178 17.96 9.71 3.87
C ASN A 178 16.57 9.39 3.28
N TYR A 179 15.71 8.73 4.05
CA TYR A 179 14.32 8.48 3.66
C TYR A 179 13.49 9.77 3.55
N ILE A 180 13.70 10.72 4.45
CA ILE A 180 13.05 12.04 4.37
C ILE A 180 13.51 12.79 3.12
N ASP A 181 14.81 12.80 2.81
CA ASP A 181 15.36 13.45 1.62
C ASP A 181 14.80 12.81 0.34
N PHE A 182 14.76 11.48 0.30
CA PHE A 182 14.09 10.75 -0.77
C PHE A 182 12.62 11.15 -0.90
N LEU A 183 11.85 11.07 0.17
CA LEU A 183 10.42 11.41 0.21
C LEU A 183 10.16 12.83 -0.30
N LEU A 184 10.96 13.79 0.12
CA LEU A 184 10.81 15.19 -0.28
C LEU A 184 11.05 15.40 -1.80
N SER A 185 11.84 14.56 -2.43
CA SER A 185 12.13 14.60 -3.87
C SER A 185 11.01 14.05 -4.75
N VAL A 186 10.16 13.15 -4.20
CA VAL A 186 9.14 12.42 -4.96
C VAL A 186 8.10 13.37 -5.57
N PRO A 187 7.73 13.20 -6.85
CA PRO A 187 6.64 13.96 -7.46
C PRO A 187 5.31 13.71 -6.76
N THR A 188 4.54 14.77 -6.50
CA THR A 188 3.22 14.70 -5.85
C THR A 188 2.18 14.11 -6.79
N ILE A 189 1.34 13.20 -6.32
CA ILE A 189 0.20 12.66 -7.08
C ILE A 189 -0.97 13.64 -7.03
N PHE A 190 -1.28 14.14 -5.84
CA PHE A 190 -2.38 15.05 -5.57
C PHE A 190 -2.09 15.95 -4.38
N GLN A 191 -2.79 17.07 -4.33
CA GLN A 191 -2.88 17.93 -3.15
C GLN A 191 -4.28 17.87 -2.56
N GLU A 192 -4.36 18.08 -1.26
CA GLU A 192 -5.63 18.16 -0.52
C GLU A 192 -5.83 19.57 0.03
N SER A 193 -6.93 20.22 -0.31
CA SER A 193 -7.32 21.53 0.19
C SER A 193 -8.76 21.48 0.70
N TYR A 194 -8.97 21.71 2.00
CA TYR A 194 -10.27 21.61 2.68
C TYR A 194 -11.03 20.32 2.30
N ASN A 195 -12.00 20.40 1.41
CA ASN A 195 -12.81 19.27 0.93
C ASN A 195 -12.52 18.88 -0.52
N ASN A 196 -11.42 19.34 -1.10
CA ASN A 196 -11.10 19.10 -2.50
C ASN A 196 -9.74 18.40 -2.66
N ILE A 197 -9.70 17.44 -3.57
CA ILE A 197 -8.47 16.75 -4.00
C ILE A 197 -8.24 17.10 -5.46
N SER A 198 -7.06 17.60 -5.81
CA SER A 198 -6.69 18.00 -7.17
C SER A 198 -5.25 17.62 -7.51
N ASP A 199 -4.90 17.68 -8.79
CA ASP A 199 -3.52 17.47 -9.25
C ASP A 199 -2.59 18.53 -8.63
N PHE A 200 -1.33 18.16 -8.48
CA PHE A 200 -0.28 19.09 -8.10
C PHE A 200 0.96 18.84 -8.97
N ASN A 201 1.48 19.90 -9.58
CA ASN A 201 2.67 19.79 -10.42
C ASN A 201 3.92 20.19 -9.65
N GLY A 202 4.56 19.23 -9.03
CA GLY A 202 5.79 19.43 -8.27
C GLY A 202 6.10 18.25 -7.36
N SER A 203 7.23 18.33 -6.65
CA SER A 203 7.62 17.37 -5.64
C SER A 203 6.87 17.56 -4.31
N LEU A 204 6.96 16.58 -3.44
CA LEU A 204 6.36 16.65 -2.10
C LEU A 204 6.93 17.82 -1.28
N VAL A 205 8.23 18.16 -1.41
CA VAL A 205 8.79 19.33 -0.75
C VAL A 205 8.13 20.62 -1.23
N LYS A 206 7.85 20.74 -2.52
CA LYS A 206 7.17 21.92 -3.07
C LYS A 206 5.75 22.06 -2.52
N TYR A 207 5.04 20.95 -2.41
CA TYR A 207 3.71 20.94 -1.80
C TYR A 207 3.75 21.28 -0.31
N LEU A 208 4.67 20.71 0.46
CA LEU A 208 4.84 21.03 1.89
C LEU A 208 5.19 22.50 2.10
N ASN A 209 6.05 23.08 1.27
CA ASN A 209 6.39 24.52 1.35
C ASN A 209 5.17 25.40 1.04
N GLN A 210 4.33 25.03 0.09
CA GLN A 210 3.07 25.70 -0.17
C GLN A 210 2.15 25.67 1.06
N LEU A 211 1.98 24.48 1.68
CA LEU A 211 1.18 24.34 2.91
C LEU A 211 1.74 25.19 4.06
N LYS A 212 3.07 25.23 4.20
CA LYS A 212 3.75 26.05 5.23
C LYS A 212 3.49 27.55 5.01
N ASN A 213 3.64 28.03 3.78
CA ASN A 213 3.43 29.43 3.42
C ASN A 213 1.97 29.88 3.64
N ASN A 214 1.02 28.97 3.46
CA ASN A 214 -0.40 29.21 3.69
C ASN A 214 -0.84 29.00 5.15
N ASN A 215 0.07 28.61 6.07
CA ASN A 215 -0.24 28.20 7.45
C ASN A 215 -1.24 27.02 7.51
N GLU A 216 -1.20 26.11 6.53
CA GLU A 216 -2.08 24.96 6.43
C GLU A 216 -1.41 23.64 6.86
N ILE A 217 -0.12 23.67 7.20
CA ILE A 217 0.61 22.45 7.59
C ILE A 217 0.12 21.92 8.94
N ASN A 218 -0.25 20.66 8.96
CA ASN A 218 -0.67 19.92 10.15
C ASN A 218 -0.43 18.41 9.98
N ASN A 219 -0.60 17.64 11.05
CA ASN A 219 -0.36 16.18 11.01
C ASN A 219 -1.19 15.46 9.96
N GLN A 220 -2.44 15.86 9.70
CA GLN A 220 -3.28 15.23 8.68
C GLN A 220 -2.70 15.45 7.27
N LYS A 221 -2.23 16.65 6.97
CA LYS A 221 -1.59 16.97 5.68
C LYS A 221 -0.26 16.23 5.51
N ILE A 222 0.54 16.13 6.57
CA ILE A 222 1.78 15.34 6.55
C ILE A 222 1.45 13.86 6.28
N LYS A 223 0.45 13.28 6.96
CA LYS A 223 0.01 11.90 6.70
C LYS A 223 -0.47 11.69 5.27
N SER A 224 -1.16 12.67 4.69
CA SER A 224 -1.58 12.63 3.28
C SER A 224 -0.38 12.59 2.31
N VAL A 225 0.68 13.33 2.63
CA VAL A 225 1.95 13.29 1.87
C VAL A 225 2.59 11.90 1.96
N LEU A 226 2.76 11.36 3.18
CA LEU A 226 3.36 10.05 3.41
C LEU A 226 2.61 8.91 2.71
N ARG A 227 1.28 9.02 2.56
CA ARG A 227 0.45 8.04 1.84
C ARG A 227 0.68 8.01 0.33
N GLN A 228 1.47 8.91 -0.23
CA GLN A 228 1.81 8.92 -1.66
C GLN A 228 3.12 8.17 -1.96
N ILE A 229 3.74 7.56 -0.96
CA ILE A 229 4.93 6.72 -1.06
C ILE A 229 4.50 5.26 -0.95
N PHE A 230 5.04 4.41 -1.80
CA PHE A 230 4.69 2.99 -1.92
C PHE A 230 5.92 2.07 -1.88
N THR A 231 6.97 2.50 -1.18
CA THR A 231 8.15 1.68 -0.94
C THR A 231 7.80 0.39 -0.18
N ILE A 232 8.61 -0.64 -0.32
CA ILE A 232 8.47 -1.93 0.36
C ILE A 232 8.40 -1.75 1.87
N VAL A 233 9.18 -0.82 2.40
CA VAL A 233 9.12 -0.35 3.79
C VAL A 233 8.73 1.12 3.78
N ARG A 234 7.71 1.47 4.54
CA ARG A 234 7.18 2.84 4.60
C ARG A 234 7.05 3.34 6.03
N PHE A 235 7.60 4.52 6.28
CA PHE A 235 7.34 5.24 7.54
C PHE A 235 6.03 6.03 7.48
N LYS A 236 5.28 5.91 8.58
CA LYS A 236 4.17 6.77 8.97
C LYS A 236 4.33 7.10 10.46
N ASP A 237 3.26 7.00 11.28
CA ASP A 237 3.39 6.97 12.75
C ASP A 237 3.98 5.61 13.22
N ILE A 238 4.00 4.63 12.35
CA ILE A 238 4.46 3.25 12.50
C ILE A 238 5.32 2.89 11.30
N LEU A 239 6.04 1.79 11.37
CA LEU A 239 6.74 1.21 10.23
C LEU A 239 5.83 0.18 9.55
N GLU A 240 5.57 0.34 8.27
CA GLU A 240 4.81 -0.63 7.46
C GLU A 240 5.75 -1.45 6.58
N ILE A 241 5.63 -2.78 6.64
CA ILE A 241 6.27 -3.73 5.74
C ILE A 241 5.21 -4.17 4.73
N ARG A 242 5.45 -3.93 3.44
CA ARG A 242 4.43 -3.95 2.39
C ARG A 242 4.72 -4.93 1.24
N GLY A 243 5.90 -5.51 1.24
CA GLY A 243 6.40 -6.29 0.11
C GLY A 243 5.92 -7.74 0.05
N ALA A 244 5.23 -8.26 1.07
CA ALA A 244 4.74 -9.64 1.03
C ALA A 244 3.60 -9.80 0.01
N ASP A 245 3.52 -10.98 -0.63
CA ASP A 245 2.36 -11.43 -1.40
C ASP A 245 1.19 -11.78 -0.42
N THR A 246 0.31 -12.68 -0.71
CA THR A 246 -0.82 -13.04 0.19
C THR A 246 -0.64 -14.39 0.84
#